data_9181cf92138dd9de1aaf967776e8d0f5
#
_entry.id   9181cf92138dd9de1aaf967776e8d0f5
#
_cell.length_a   1.000
_cell.length_b   1.000
_cell.length_c   1.000
_cell.angle_alpha   90.00
_cell.angle_beta   90.00
_cell.angle_gamma   90.00
#
_symmetry.space_group_name_H-M   'P 1'
#
loop_
_entity.id
_entity.type
_entity.pdbx_description
1 polymer ?
#
loop_
_entity_poly.entity_id
_entity_poly.type
_entity_poly.pdbx_seq_one_letter_code
_entity_poly.pdbx_strand_id
1 'polypeptide(L)'
;IAADLTPPVALAAYAGAGIAGSDPMKTGITAFKLALAGFIVPYIYVYNPILLFINVDPLTMVQAICTALIGVFLLAMSTIGFFKAHMPWYLRITAFVGALGLLTPGTITDLCGLAVLVVIYFIQSRKAKNAALN
;
A
#
# COMPACT_ATOMS: atom_id res chain seq x y z
N ILE A 1 9.26 -16.96 -4.56
CA ILE A 1 8.09 -16.62 -3.68
C ILE A 1 7.10 -15.74 -4.43
N ALA A 2 7.55 -14.72 -5.18
CA ALA A 2 6.64 -13.85 -5.95
C ALA A 2 5.82 -14.62 -7.01
N ALA A 3 6.41 -15.63 -7.65
CA ALA A 3 5.73 -16.43 -8.66
C ALA A 3 4.52 -17.21 -8.12
N ASP A 4 4.56 -17.64 -6.86
CA ASP A 4 3.49 -18.41 -6.22
C ASP A 4 2.21 -17.58 -5.99
N LEU A 5 2.33 -16.26 -6.04
CA LEU A 5 1.23 -15.31 -5.87
C LEU A 5 0.87 -14.58 -7.18
N THR A 6 1.70 -14.73 -8.24
CA THR A 6 1.54 -13.98 -9.49
C THR A 6 0.83 -14.82 -10.56
N PRO A 7 -0.35 -14.45 -11.06
CA PRO A 7 -0.98 -15.12 -12.20
C PRO A 7 -0.07 -15.04 -13.46
N PRO A 8 -0.02 -16.07 -14.30
CA PRO A 8 -0.88 -17.26 -14.30
C PRO A 8 -0.42 -18.42 -13.40
N VAL A 9 0.75 -18.35 -12.79
CA VAL A 9 1.31 -19.45 -11.98
C VAL A 9 0.58 -19.55 -10.63
N ALA A 10 0.62 -18.55 -9.78
CA ALA A 10 -0.15 -18.33 -8.54
C ALA A 10 -0.55 -19.60 -7.75
N LEU A 11 0.37 -20.56 -7.59
CA LEU A 11 0.09 -21.90 -7.04
C LEU A 11 -0.53 -21.85 -5.64
N ALA A 12 -0.01 -21.00 -4.76
CA ALA A 12 -0.52 -20.86 -3.40
C ALA A 12 -1.95 -20.29 -3.39
N ALA A 13 -2.23 -19.31 -4.25
CA ALA A 13 -3.56 -18.72 -4.38
C ALA A 13 -4.57 -19.71 -4.96
N TYR A 14 -4.16 -20.54 -5.91
CA TYR A 14 -5.03 -21.56 -6.51
C TYR A 14 -5.32 -22.70 -5.52
N ALA A 15 -4.34 -23.12 -4.74
CA ALA A 15 -4.56 -24.09 -3.67
C ALA A 15 -5.56 -23.54 -2.63
N GLY A 16 -5.39 -22.29 -2.20
CA GLY A 16 -6.33 -21.63 -1.30
C GLY A 16 -7.73 -21.49 -1.89
N ALA A 17 -7.86 -21.19 -3.19
CA ALA A 17 -9.13 -21.13 -3.89
C ALA A 17 -9.84 -22.50 -3.90
N GLY A 18 -9.10 -23.59 -4.10
CA GLY A 18 -9.62 -24.95 -4.03
C GLY A 18 -10.19 -25.31 -2.67
N ILE A 19 -9.52 -24.91 -1.59
CA ILE A 19 -9.98 -25.11 -0.22
C ILE A 19 -11.25 -24.29 0.07
N ALA A 20 -11.28 -23.04 -0.40
CA ALA A 20 -12.38 -22.10 -0.17
C ALA A 20 -13.58 -22.30 -1.13
N GLY A 21 -13.46 -23.16 -2.14
CA GLY A 21 -14.49 -23.33 -3.18
C GLY A 21 -14.69 -22.07 -4.02
N SER A 22 -13.66 -21.22 -4.18
CA SER A 22 -13.71 -19.97 -4.92
C SER A 22 -13.08 -20.09 -6.31
N ASP A 23 -13.33 -19.08 -7.16
CA ASP A 23 -12.73 -19.01 -8.50
C ASP A 23 -11.20 -18.81 -8.38
N PRO A 24 -10.37 -19.73 -8.94
CA PRO A 24 -8.91 -19.66 -8.81
C PRO A 24 -8.31 -18.39 -9.40
N MET A 25 -8.79 -17.96 -10.59
CA MET A 25 -8.23 -16.80 -11.27
C MET A 25 -8.54 -15.51 -10.51
N LYS A 26 -9.77 -15.35 -10.02
CA LYS A 26 -10.16 -14.20 -9.20
C LYS A 26 -9.38 -14.16 -7.89
N THR A 27 -9.19 -15.32 -7.26
CA THR A 27 -8.40 -15.45 -6.04
C THR A 27 -6.95 -15.09 -6.30
N GLY A 28 -6.35 -15.57 -7.39
CA GLY A 28 -4.98 -15.22 -7.79
C GLY A 28 -4.78 -13.73 -8.04
N ILE A 29 -5.70 -13.08 -8.77
CA ILE A 29 -5.65 -11.64 -9.01
C ILE A 29 -5.78 -10.85 -7.68
N THR A 30 -6.63 -11.30 -6.79
CA THR A 30 -6.81 -10.65 -5.48
C THR A 30 -5.56 -10.84 -4.61
N ALA A 31 -4.98 -12.02 -4.56
CA ALA A 31 -3.74 -12.32 -3.87
C ALA A 31 -2.58 -11.46 -4.40
N PHE A 32 -2.45 -11.34 -5.72
CA PHE A 32 -1.46 -10.47 -6.36
C PHE A 32 -1.61 -9.00 -5.95
N LYS A 33 -2.83 -8.47 -5.97
CA LYS A 33 -3.11 -7.09 -5.54
C LYS A 33 -2.71 -6.84 -4.08
N LEU A 34 -2.98 -7.80 -3.19
CA LEU A 34 -2.59 -7.71 -1.78
C LEU A 34 -1.07 -7.77 -1.61
N ALA A 35 -0.39 -8.62 -2.40
CA ALA A 35 1.05 -8.78 -2.35
C ALA A 35 1.82 -7.63 -3.00
N LEU A 36 1.18 -6.80 -3.84
CA LEU A 36 1.84 -5.77 -4.64
C LEU A 36 2.65 -4.79 -3.77
N ALA A 37 2.12 -4.40 -2.61
CA ALA A 37 2.84 -3.56 -1.66
C ALA A 37 4.15 -4.21 -1.20
N GLY A 38 4.13 -5.52 -0.93
CA GLY A 38 5.33 -6.28 -0.53
C GLY A 38 6.37 -6.40 -1.64
N PHE A 39 5.94 -6.44 -2.91
CA PHE A 39 6.89 -6.48 -4.05
C PHE A 39 7.66 -5.17 -4.23
N ILE A 40 7.11 -4.05 -3.78
CA ILE A 40 7.75 -2.74 -3.86
C ILE A 40 8.78 -2.55 -2.74
N VAL A 41 8.66 -3.25 -1.61
CA VAL A 41 9.56 -3.10 -0.45
C VAL A 41 11.06 -3.25 -0.81
N PRO A 42 11.51 -4.23 -1.60
CA PRO A 42 12.93 -4.32 -1.98
C PRO A 42 13.46 -3.09 -2.74
N TYR A 43 12.61 -2.49 -3.57
CA TYR A 43 12.97 -1.26 -4.28
C TYR A 43 13.08 -0.07 -3.33
N ILE A 44 12.26 -0.03 -2.28
CA ILE A 44 12.35 1.01 -1.24
C ILE A 44 13.73 1.00 -0.59
N TYR A 45 14.29 -0.17 -0.28
CA TYR A 45 15.63 -0.28 0.30
C TYR A 45 16.73 0.24 -0.63
N VAL A 46 16.57 0.09 -1.95
CA VAL A 46 17.53 0.62 -2.93
C VAL A 46 17.49 2.15 -2.97
N TYR A 47 16.29 2.74 -2.94
CA TYR A 47 16.11 4.19 -3.00
C TYR A 47 16.28 4.88 -1.63
N ASN A 48 16.12 4.14 -0.54
CA ASN A 48 16.24 4.66 0.82
C ASN A 48 17.18 3.78 1.68
N PRO A 49 18.50 3.91 1.51
CA PRO A 49 19.50 3.14 2.26
C PRO A 49 19.45 3.37 3.78
N ILE A 50 18.80 4.45 4.24
CA ILE A 50 18.56 4.76 5.66
C ILE A 50 17.84 3.60 6.35
N LEU A 51 16.91 2.94 5.65
CA LEU A 51 16.19 1.78 6.16
C LEU A 51 17.06 0.51 6.33
N LEU A 52 18.27 0.52 5.79
CA LEU A 52 19.27 -0.54 5.98
C LEU A 52 20.16 -0.32 7.21
N PHE A 53 19.90 0.72 8.02
CA PHE A 53 20.62 1.06 9.24
C PHE A 53 22.12 1.36 9.03
N ILE A 54 22.51 1.88 7.86
CA ILE A 54 23.90 2.17 7.53
C ILE A 54 24.21 3.62 7.89
N ASN A 55 25.03 3.85 8.92
CA ASN A 55 25.55 5.17 9.34
C ASN A 55 24.49 6.28 9.49
N VAL A 56 23.41 6.01 10.23
CA VAL A 56 22.27 6.93 10.35
C VAL A 56 22.03 7.31 11.80
N ASP A 57 21.69 8.58 12.04
CA ASP A 57 21.24 9.06 13.34
C ASP A 57 19.94 8.36 13.77
N PRO A 58 19.80 7.99 15.06
CA PRO A 58 18.62 7.29 15.56
C PRO A 58 17.28 8.01 15.26
N LEU A 59 17.29 9.34 15.27
CA LEU A 59 16.10 10.15 15.02
C LEU A 59 15.65 10.03 13.56
N THR A 60 16.59 10.17 12.62
CA THR A 60 16.35 10.02 11.17
C THR A 60 15.89 8.60 10.84
N MET A 61 16.42 7.61 11.51
CA MET A 61 16.03 6.22 11.36
C MET A 61 14.57 5.99 11.77
N VAL A 62 14.16 6.48 12.94
CA VAL A 62 12.76 6.37 13.41
C VAL A 62 11.82 7.08 12.45
N GLN A 63 12.17 8.27 11.97
CA GLN A 63 11.39 9.00 10.98
C GLN A 63 11.22 8.18 9.69
N ALA A 64 12.32 7.64 9.14
CA ALA A 64 12.29 6.85 7.91
C ALA A 64 11.44 5.57 8.04
N ILE A 65 11.49 4.90 9.19
CA ILE A 65 10.64 3.72 9.45
C ILE A 65 9.17 4.12 9.50
N CYS A 66 8.82 5.20 10.20
CA CYS A 66 7.44 5.66 10.31
C CYS A 66 6.88 6.07 8.94
N THR A 67 7.63 6.85 8.15
CA THR A 67 7.19 7.27 6.81
C THR A 67 7.08 6.11 5.85
N ALA A 68 7.99 5.13 5.91
CA ALA A 68 7.93 3.91 5.11
C ALA A 68 6.70 3.07 5.45
N LEU A 69 6.39 2.86 6.73
CA LEU A 69 5.18 2.13 7.15
C LEU A 69 3.90 2.81 6.67
N ILE A 70 3.82 4.13 6.80
CA ILE A 70 2.69 4.91 6.31
C ILE A 70 2.61 4.84 4.77
N GLY A 71 3.74 4.90 4.08
CA GLY A 71 3.82 4.79 2.62
C GLY A 71 3.32 3.43 2.12
N VAL A 72 3.75 2.33 2.74
CA VAL A 72 3.28 0.97 2.42
C VAL A 72 1.79 0.83 2.71
N PHE A 73 1.29 1.41 3.80
CA PHE A 73 -0.13 1.41 4.12
C PHE A 73 -0.97 2.16 3.07
N LEU A 74 -0.53 3.36 2.64
CA LEU A 74 -1.16 4.12 1.56
C LEU A 74 -1.14 3.34 0.23
N LEU A 75 -0.03 2.67 -0.06
CA LEU A 75 0.09 1.83 -1.25
C LEU A 75 -0.91 0.68 -1.23
N ALA A 76 -1.03 0.00 -0.10
CA ALA A 76 -2.01 -1.07 0.08
C ALA A 76 -3.45 -0.56 -0.11
N MET A 77 -3.81 0.58 0.48
CA MET A 77 -5.13 1.20 0.28
C MET A 77 -5.40 1.54 -1.19
N SER A 78 -4.40 2.06 -1.90
CA SER A 78 -4.50 2.39 -3.32
C SER A 78 -4.77 1.16 -4.19
N THR A 79 -4.04 0.06 -3.95
CA THR A 79 -4.14 -1.17 -4.73
C THR A 79 -5.45 -1.91 -4.47
N ILE A 80 -5.87 -2.01 -3.20
CA ILE A 80 -7.13 -2.65 -2.80
C ILE A 80 -8.33 -1.78 -3.24
N GLY A 81 -8.18 -0.45 -3.19
CA GLY A 81 -9.25 0.49 -3.52
C GLY A 81 -10.33 0.61 -2.46
N PHE A 82 -10.00 0.27 -1.21
CA PHE A 82 -10.88 0.35 -0.06
C PHE A 82 -10.12 0.83 1.17
N PHE A 83 -10.77 1.70 1.96
CA PHE A 83 -10.30 2.10 3.29
C PHE A 83 -11.47 2.10 4.28
N LYS A 84 -12.21 3.19 4.42
CA LYS A 84 -13.48 3.26 5.17
C LYS A 84 -14.69 3.10 4.28
N ALA A 85 -14.54 3.42 2.99
CA ALA A 85 -15.54 3.28 1.94
C ALA A 85 -14.81 2.96 0.63
N HIS A 86 -15.57 2.58 -0.40
CA HIS A 86 -15.01 2.29 -1.71
C HIS A 86 -14.36 3.54 -2.31
N MET A 87 -13.07 3.42 -2.72
CA MET A 87 -12.30 4.53 -3.25
C MET A 87 -12.52 4.68 -4.75
N PRO A 88 -12.94 5.86 -5.23
CA PRO A 88 -12.98 6.16 -6.65
C PRO A 88 -11.55 6.18 -7.23
N TRP A 89 -11.44 5.96 -8.53
CA TRP A 89 -10.16 5.77 -9.20
C TRP A 89 -9.17 6.94 -9.02
N TYR A 90 -9.66 8.18 -8.99
CA TYR A 90 -8.83 9.35 -8.78
C TYR A 90 -8.19 9.40 -7.38
N LEU A 91 -8.93 9.00 -6.32
CA LEU A 91 -8.36 8.88 -4.98
C LEU A 91 -7.35 7.73 -4.87
N ARG A 92 -7.51 6.69 -5.67
CA ARG A 92 -6.53 5.59 -5.73
C ARG A 92 -5.23 6.06 -6.37
N ILE A 93 -5.29 6.84 -7.46
CA ILE A 93 -4.09 7.41 -8.09
C ILE A 93 -3.39 8.40 -7.15
N THR A 94 -4.14 9.29 -6.50
CA THR A 94 -3.53 10.23 -5.53
C THR A 94 -2.90 9.51 -4.35
N ALA A 95 -3.53 8.45 -3.83
CA ALA A 95 -2.95 7.60 -2.79
C ALA A 95 -1.67 6.90 -3.26
N PHE A 96 -1.65 6.41 -4.50
CA PHE A 96 -0.47 5.75 -5.07
C PHE A 96 0.72 6.72 -5.20
N VAL A 97 0.47 7.92 -5.75
CA VAL A 97 1.50 8.95 -5.87
C VAL A 97 1.99 9.43 -4.50
N GLY A 98 1.07 9.63 -3.54
CA GLY A 98 1.43 9.98 -2.16
C GLY A 98 2.24 8.89 -1.46
N ALA A 99 1.93 7.62 -1.71
CA ALA A 99 2.70 6.48 -1.20
C ALA A 99 4.13 6.48 -1.74
N LEU A 100 4.31 6.66 -3.05
CA LEU A 100 5.65 6.77 -3.66
C LEU A 100 6.44 7.96 -3.10
N GLY A 101 5.77 9.08 -2.84
CA GLY A 101 6.39 10.24 -2.18
C GLY A 101 6.92 9.92 -0.79
N LEU A 102 6.17 9.18 0.04
CA LEU A 102 6.59 8.75 1.39
C LEU A 102 7.71 7.69 1.39
N LEU A 103 7.86 6.97 0.29
CA LEU A 103 8.89 5.94 0.15
C LEU A 103 10.23 6.50 -0.37
N THR A 104 10.21 7.72 -0.94
CA THR A 104 11.44 8.44 -1.34
C THR A 104 11.95 9.27 -0.17
N PRO A 105 13.26 9.22 0.14
CA PRO A 105 13.81 9.98 1.24
C PRO A 105 13.76 11.49 0.95
N GLY A 106 13.06 12.24 1.79
CA GLY A 106 12.99 13.70 1.68
C GLY A 106 11.92 14.31 2.56
N THR A 107 12.26 15.34 3.33
CA THR A 107 11.33 16.01 4.25
C THR A 107 10.12 16.62 3.53
N ILE A 108 10.32 17.12 2.31
CA ILE A 108 9.25 17.72 1.50
C ILE A 108 8.31 16.64 0.97
N THR A 109 8.87 15.52 0.50
CA THR A 109 8.10 14.37 -0.02
C THR A 109 7.29 13.71 1.11
N ASP A 110 7.87 13.63 2.32
CA ASP A 110 7.20 13.12 3.51
C ASP A 110 6.00 13.98 3.89
N LEU A 111 6.17 15.31 3.91
CA LEU A 111 5.08 16.25 4.18
C LEU A 111 3.95 16.17 3.15
N CYS A 112 4.30 16.10 1.87
CA CYS A 112 3.32 15.96 0.79
C CYS A 112 2.54 14.63 0.91
N GLY A 113 3.22 13.53 1.17
CA GLY A 113 2.60 12.23 1.32
C GLY A 113 1.69 12.14 2.55
N LEU A 114 2.10 12.74 3.68
CA LEU A 114 1.27 12.86 4.87
C LEU A 114 0.02 13.73 4.61
N ALA A 115 0.17 14.84 3.89
CA ALA A 115 -0.96 15.69 3.51
C ALA A 115 -1.98 14.91 2.66
N VAL A 116 -1.50 14.11 1.69
CA VAL A 116 -2.36 13.24 0.87
C VAL A 116 -3.11 12.23 1.74
N LEU A 117 -2.44 11.60 2.71
CA LEU A 117 -3.08 10.67 3.64
C LEU A 117 -4.20 11.34 4.44
N VAL A 118 -3.93 12.53 4.99
CA VAL A 118 -4.91 13.30 5.77
C VAL A 118 -6.12 13.67 4.92
N VAL A 119 -5.91 14.13 3.69
CA VAL A 119 -6.99 14.48 2.75
C VAL A 119 -7.85 13.25 2.44
N ILE A 120 -7.22 12.12 2.13
CA ILE A 120 -7.94 10.86 1.86
C ILE A 120 -8.74 10.42 3.09
N TYR A 121 -8.15 10.51 4.28
CA TYR A 121 -8.81 10.16 5.53
C TYR A 121 -10.09 10.99 5.74
N PHE A 122 -10.03 12.32 5.56
CA PHE A 122 -11.18 13.20 5.71
C PHE A 122 -12.28 12.92 4.67
N ILE A 123 -11.90 12.75 3.40
CA ILE A 123 -12.86 12.45 2.32
C ILE A 123 -13.55 11.11 2.59
N GLN A 124 -12.80 10.09 2.94
CA GLN A 124 -13.34 8.76 3.21
C GLN A 124 -14.20 8.71 4.47
N SER A 125 -13.81 9.45 5.51
CA SER A 125 -14.59 9.53 6.75
C SER A 125 -15.94 10.19 6.53
N ARG A 126 -15.99 11.26 5.72
CA ARG A 126 -17.27 11.91 5.34
C ARG A 126 -18.14 10.97 4.51
N LYS A 127 -17.55 10.26 3.55
CA LYS A 127 -18.27 9.32 2.69
C LYS A 127 -18.83 8.12 3.46
N ALA A 128 -18.06 7.58 4.40
CA ALA A 128 -18.51 6.50 5.27
C ALA A 128 -19.66 6.93 6.18
N LYS A 129 -19.59 8.16 6.74
CA LYS A 129 -20.67 8.71 7.58
C LYS A 129 -21.96 8.90 6.78
N ASN A 130 -21.90 9.40 5.56
CA ASN A 130 -23.07 9.58 4.70
C ASN A 130 -23.68 8.22 4.27
N ALA A 131 -22.86 7.19 4.07
CA ALA A 131 -23.34 5.84 3.75
C ALA A 131 -24.00 5.11 4.94
N ALA A 132 -23.70 5.51 6.16
CA ALA A 132 -24.32 4.97 7.37
C ALA A 132 -25.63 5.66 7.76
N LEU A 133 -25.97 6.79 7.13
CA LEU A 133 -27.19 7.58 7.37
C LEU A 133 -28.32 7.32 6.34
N ASN A 134 -28.02 6.57 5.26
CA ASN A 134 -28.96 6.08 4.25
C ASN A 134 -29.14 4.57 4.33
#